data_e356d20d2e301798febca6bcb874dab8
#
_entry.id   e356d20d2e301798febca6bcb874dab8
#
_cell.length_a   1.000
_cell.length_b   1.000
_cell.length_c   1.000
_cell.angle_alpha   90.00
_cell.angle_beta   90.00
_cell.angle_gamma   90.00
#
_symmetry.space_group_name_H-M   'P 1'
#
loop_
_entity.id
_entity.type
_entity.pdbx_description
1 polymer ?
#
loop_
_entity_poly.entity_id
_entity_poly.type
_entity_poly.pdbx_seq_one_letter_code
_entity_poly.pdbx_strand_id
1 'polypeptide(L)'
;FKEHQLPFLVQELPEVFTKFRKLVEKYSTVLPTVQTATFSSLDSLTVKLTYEKIKPTALTKDHRSAVPFEGGETQGLKEVTYYFKQTRLILKYKETRNELLGRDYSSKFSPFLALGCISVRQVYEDLKQFEQEIESNESTYWLFFELLWREYFQWVALKHGKNLFMPLGLRPDKPVTKGFNQKAFERWKNGTTPDEFVNSNMKELAETGFMSNRGRQNVASYLIHDM
;
A
#
# COMPACT_ATOMS: atom_id res chain seq x y z
N PHE A 1 -0.98 2.95 14.17
CA PHE A 1 -0.77 3.44 15.54
C PHE A 1 -0.70 4.97 15.56
N LYS A 2 -0.97 5.59 16.71
CA LYS A 2 -0.57 6.96 17.02
C LYS A 2 0.78 6.95 17.74
N GLU A 3 1.52 8.07 17.72
CA GLU A 3 2.86 8.15 18.32
C GLU A 3 2.89 7.68 19.79
N HIS A 4 1.92 8.09 20.61
CA HIS A 4 1.85 7.70 22.01
C HIS A 4 1.52 6.20 22.26
N GLN A 5 1.18 5.45 21.21
CA GLN A 5 0.96 4.01 21.28
C GLN A 5 2.23 3.19 20.97
N LEU A 6 3.28 3.85 20.49
CA LEU A 6 4.55 3.19 20.25
C LEU A 6 5.26 2.93 21.58
N PRO A 7 5.92 1.78 21.74
CA PRO A 7 6.69 1.47 22.95
C PRO A 7 8.10 2.09 22.96
N PHE A 8 8.33 3.09 22.11
CA PHE A 8 9.59 3.83 21.95
C PHE A 8 9.30 5.21 21.33
N LEU A 9 10.23 6.13 21.46
CA LEU A 9 10.15 7.42 20.76
C LEU A 9 10.42 7.23 19.26
N VAL A 10 9.85 8.10 18.42
CA VAL A 10 10.05 8.02 16.95
C VAL A 10 11.54 8.09 16.59
N GLN A 11 12.34 8.88 17.33
CA GLN A 11 13.78 8.98 17.15
C GLN A 11 14.51 7.66 17.42
N GLU A 12 13.94 6.81 18.29
CA GLU A 12 14.47 5.50 18.69
C GLU A 12 13.88 4.35 17.85
N LEU A 13 13.12 4.69 16.78
CA LEU A 13 12.54 3.69 15.88
C LEU A 13 13.60 2.66 15.47
N PRO A 14 13.34 1.36 15.67
CA PRO A 14 14.26 0.31 15.24
C PRO A 14 14.55 0.37 13.75
N GLU A 15 15.83 0.22 13.37
CA GLU A 15 16.25 0.24 11.96
C GLU A 15 15.79 -0.99 11.18
N VAL A 16 15.46 -2.09 11.89
CA VAL A 16 15.03 -3.36 11.29
C VAL A 16 13.58 -3.63 11.63
N PHE A 17 12.78 -3.88 10.61
CA PHE A 17 11.35 -4.18 10.75
C PHE A 17 11.04 -5.28 11.75
N THR A 18 11.82 -6.36 11.77
CA THR A 18 11.57 -7.48 12.70
C THR A 18 11.62 -7.04 14.16
N LYS A 19 12.53 -6.12 14.52
CA LYS A 19 12.60 -5.57 15.87
C LYS A 19 11.40 -4.65 16.16
N PHE A 20 11.06 -3.78 15.21
CA PHE A 20 9.86 -2.94 15.30
C PHE A 20 8.62 -3.79 15.53
N ARG A 21 8.37 -4.78 14.67
CA ARG A 21 7.21 -5.66 14.74
C ARG A 21 7.08 -6.33 16.11
N LYS A 22 8.16 -6.98 16.59
CA LYS A 22 8.14 -7.67 17.89
C LYS A 22 7.81 -6.75 19.07
N LEU A 23 8.26 -5.50 19.02
CA LEU A 23 7.96 -4.51 20.04
C LEU A 23 6.50 -4.07 20.01
N VAL A 24 5.99 -3.71 18.84
CA VAL A 24 4.60 -3.24 18.73
C VAL A 24 3.58 -4.36 18.94
N GLU A 25 3.85 -5.58 18.50
CA GLU A 25 3.01 -6.75 18.79
C GLU A 25 2.90 -7.03 20.28
N LYS A 26 3.97 -6.79 21.03
CA LYS A 26 4.02 -7.08 22.47
C LYS A 26 3.45 -5.96 23.33
N TYR A 27 3.66 -4.70 22.95
CA TYR A 27 3.45 -3.56 23.84
C TYR A 27 2.46 -2.52 23.32
N SER A 28 2.00 -2.63 22.09
CA SER A 28 1.07 -1.67 21.49
C SER A 28 -0.32 -2.27 21.28
N THR A 29 -1.34 -1.44 21.42
CA THR A 29 -2.73 -1.81 21.12
C THR A 29 -3.26 -0.93 20.00
N VAL A 30 -3.90 -1.53 19.00
CA VAL A 30 -4.58 -0.79 17.94
C VAL A 30 -5.85 -0.18 18.52
N LEU A 31 -5.96 1.14 18.45
CA LEU A 31 -7.20 1.83 18.86
C LEU A 31 -8.31 1.57 17.85
N PRO A 32 -9.56 1.50 18.31
CA PRO A 32 -10.71 1.32 17.42
C PRO A 32 -10.85 2.50 16.46
N THR A 33 -11.62 2.28 15.39
CA THR A 33 -12.06 3.35 14.50
C THR A 33 -12.89 4.37 15.27
N VAL A 34 -12.78 5.64 14.87
CA VAL A 34 -13.61 6.69 15.43
C VAL A 34 -14.94 6.70 14.68
N GLN A 35 -16.04 6.58 15.38
CA GLN A 35 -17.36 6.75 14.76
C GLN A 35 -17.50 8.18 14.22
N THR A 36 -17.97 8.29 12.99
CA THR A 36 -18.27 9.58 12.38
C THR A 36 -19.42 10.23 13.16
N ALA A 37 -19.21 11.46 13.62
CA ALA A 37 -20.29 12.22 14.22
C ALA A 37 -21.42 12.40 13.19
N THR A 38 -22.63 12.07 13.56
CA THR A 38 -23.82 12.44 12.77
C THR A 38 -24.02 13.94 12.92
N PHE A 39 -23.72 14.69 11.87
CA PHE A 39 -24.06 16.10 11.83
C PHE A 39 -25.58 16.19 11.58
N SER A 40 -26.30 16.76 12.54
CA SER A 40 -27.65 17.28 12.28
C SER A 40 -27.53 18.35 11.18
N SER A 41 -28.39 18.29 10.18
CA SER A 41 -28.36 19.02 8.93
C SER A 41 -27.72 20.42 9.00
N LEU A 42 -26.74 20.66 8.14
CA LEU A 42 -26.15 21.97 7.88
C LEU A 42 -27.10 22.87 7.03
N ASP A 43 -28.38 22.83 7.28
CA ASP A 43 -29.40 23.52 6.46
C ASP A 43 -29.29 25.06 6.48
N SER A 44 -28.38 25.64 7.28
CA SER A 44 -28.21 27.07 7.40
C SER A 44 -26.92 27.65 6.79
N LEU A 45 -26.00 26.81 6.32
CA LEU A 45 -24.75 27.29 5.73
C LEU A 45 -24.79 27.12 4.19
N THR A 46 -25.42 28.06 3.50
CA THR A 46 -25.27 28.22 2.05
C THR A 46 -23.90 28.84 1.74
N VAL A 47 -22.83 28.04 1.84
CA VAL A 47 -21.54 28.41 1.29
C VAL A 47 -21.60 28.16 -0.23
N LYS A 48 -21.72 29.22 -1.02
CA LYS A 48 -21.48 29.12 -2.47
C LYS A 48 -20.00 28.84 -2.71
N LEU A 49 -19.64 27.58 -2.74
CA LEU A 49 -18.33 27.16 -3.21
C LEU A 49 -18.33 27.24 -4.74
N THR A 50 -17.78 28.32 -5.28
CA THR A 50 -17.42 28.39 -6.71
C THR A 50 -16.11 27.64 -6.88
N TYR A 51 -16.19 26.36 -7.24
CA TYR A 51 -15.02 25.60 -7.72
C TYR A 51 -15.22 25.33 -9.21
N GLU A 52 -14.15 25.52 -9.98
CA GLU A 52 -14.13 25.02 -11.34
C GLU A 52 -14.31 23.50 -11.30
N LYS A 53 -15.35 23.00 -11.97
CA LYS A 53 -15.51 21.56 -12.14
C LYS A 53 -14.33 21.05 -12.94
N ILE A 54 -13.35 20.47 -12.26
CA ILE A 54 -12.30 19.69 -12.92
C ILE A 54 -13.04 18.56 -13.65
N LYS A 55 -13.13 18.67 -14.98
CA LYS A 55 -13.64 17.57 -15.78
C LYS A 55 -12.63 16.45 -15.68
N PRO A 56 -12.96 15.30 -15.05
CA PRO A 56 -12.03 14.19 -15.03
C PRO A 56 -11.78 13.79 -16.49
N THR A 57 -10.51 13.72 -16.88
CA THR A 57 -10.13 13.11 -18.14
C THR A 57 -10.66 11.69 -18.11
N ALA A 58 -11.49 11.32 -19.09
CA ALA A 58 -12.00 9.97 -19.21
C ALA A 58 -10.80 9.03 -19.43
N LEU A 59 -10.34 8.39 -18.37
CA LEU A 59 -9.30 7.38 -18.46
C LEU A 59 -9.92 6.14 -19.07
N THR A 60 -9.40 5.71 -20.21
CA THR A 60 -9.77 4.44 -20.82
C THR A 60 -9.28 3.33 -19.91
N LYS A 61 -10.20 2.60 -19.30
CA LYS A 61 -9.85 1.45 -18.44
C LYS A 61 -9.44 0.30 -19.35
N ASP A 62 -8.25 -0.23 -19.16
CA ASP A 62 -7.84 -1.44 -19.85
C ASP A 62 -8.51 -2.65 -19.20
N HIS A 63 -9.16 -3.49 -20.00
CA HIS A 63 -9.86 -4.69 -19.52
C HIS A 63 -8.94 -5.75 -18.90
N ARG A 64 -7.64 -5.67 -19.16
CA ARG A 64 -6.61 -6.56 -18.60
C ARG A 64 -6.19 -6.14 -17.18
N SER A 65 -6.59 -4.95 -16.73
CA SER A 65 -6.28 -4.51 -15.38
C SER A 65 -6.83 -5.49 -14.34
N ALA A 66 -6.02 -5.84 -13.36
CA ALA A 66 -6.37 -6.79 -12.29
C ALA A 66 -7.67 -6.41 -11.55
N VAL A 67 -7.96 -5.11 -11.42
CA VAL A 67 -9.20 -4.58 -10.84
C VAL A 67 -9.60 -3.32 -11.61
N PRO A 68 -10.87 -3.14 -11.95
CA PRO A 68 -11.36 -1.88 -12.48
C PRO A 68 -11.45 -0.86 -11.34
N PHE A 69 -10.29 -0.34 -10.90
CA PHE A 69 -10.20 0.56 -9.75
C PHE A 69 -11.10 1.79 -9.93
N GLU A 70 -12.22 1.77 -9.26
CA GLU A 70 -13.06 2.92 -9.03
C GLU A 70 -12.68 3.51 -7.66
N GLY A 71 -12.50 4.83 -7.60
CA GLY A 71 -12.10 5.49 -6.37
C GLY A 71 -13.24 5.59 -5.35
N GLY A 72 -12.90 6.07 -4.17
CA GLY A 72 -13.83 6.41 -3.11
C GLY A 72 -14.02 5.34 -2.06
N GLU A 73 -14.59 5.77 -0.92
CA GLU A 73 -14.81 4.95 0.26
C GLU A 73 -15.75 3.76 -0.04
N THR A 74 -16.87 4.03 -0.70
CA THR A 74 -17.86 3.00 -1.03
C THR A 74 -17.24 1.84 -1.80
N GLN A 75 -16.39 2.12 -2.78
CA GLN A 75 -15.73 1.08 -3.56
C GLN A 75 -14.65 0.36 -2.73
N GLY A 76 -13.91 1.09 -1.91
CA GLY A 76 -12.94 0.50 -0.98
C GLY A 76 -13.59 -0.47 0.01
N LEU A 77 -14.75 -0.11 0.58
CA LEU A 77 -15.50 -0.98 1.49
C LEU A 77 -16.11 -2.20 0.77
N LYS A 78 -16.54 -2.05 -0.49
CA LYS A 78 -16.96 -3.21 -1.31
C LYS A 78 -15.81 -4.19 -1.52
N GLU A 79 -14.58 -3.69 -1.74
CA GLU A 79 -13.40 -4.53 -1.91
C GLU A 79 -13.05 -5.27 -0.61
N VAL A 80 -13.16 -4.60 0.54
CA VAL A 80 -12.99 -5.22 1.86
C VAL A 80 -14.01 -6.34 2.06
N THR A 81 -15.29 -6.06 1.78
CA THR A 81 -16.38 -7.05 1.89
C THR A 81 -16.16 -8.24 0.96
N TYR A 82 -15.76 -7.98 -0.29
CA TYR A 82 -15.44 -9.01 -1.27
C TYR A 82 -14.34 -9.95 -0.75
N TYR A 83 -13.23 -9.37 -0.29
CA TYR A 83 -12.05 -10.13 0.11
C TYR A 83 -12.26 -10.95 1.39
N PHE A 84 -12.89 -10.37 2.38
CA PHE A 84 -13.14 -11.04 3.68
C PHE A 84 -14.39 -11.92 3.67
N LYS A 85 -15.55 -11.38 3.26
CA LYS A 85 -16.85 -12.00 3.51
C LYS A 85 -17.36 -12.82 2.33
N GLN A 86 -17.26 -12.32 1.11
CA GLN A 86 -17.83 -12.99 -0.07
C GLN A 86 -16.96 -14.17 -0.53
N THR A 87 -15.65 -13.96 -0.65
CA THR A 87 -14.74 -14.95 -1.24
C THR A 87 -13.87 -15.65 -0.20
N ARG A 88 -13.67 -15.05 0.96
CA ARG A 88 -12.78 -15.53 2.02
C ARG A 88 -11.33 -15.77 1.54
N LEU A 89 -10.88 -15.01 0.54
CA LEU A 89 -9.54 -15.13 -0.04
C LEU A 89 -8.44 -14.87 0.99
N ILE A 90 -8.77 -14.16 2.06
CA ILE A 90 -7.85 -13.93 3.19
C ILE A 90 -7.28 -15.23 3.75
N LEU A 91 -8.01 -16.34 3.73
CA LEU A 91 -7.56 -17.62 4.26
C LEU A 91 -6.37 -18.23 3.51
N LYS A 92 -6.09 -17.75 2.29
CA LYS A 92 -4.98 -18.22 1.44
C LYS A 92 -3.97 -17.10 1.13
N TYR A 93 -4.10 -15.95 1.76
CA TYR A 93 -3.30 -14.76 1.45
C TYR A 93 -1.79 -15.00 1.52
N LYS A 94 -1.32 -15.75 2.50
CA LYS A 94 0.12 -16.04 2.66
C LYS A 94 0.70 -16.76 1.45
N GLU A 95 -0.03 -17.70 0.89
CA GLU A 95 0.37 -18.53 -0.23
C GLU A 95 0.30 -17.75 -1.55
N THR A 96 -0.79 -17.00 -1.75
CA THR A 96 -1.12 -16.40 -3.05
C THR A 96 -0.52 -15.00 -3.26
N ARG A 97 -0.26 -14.24 -2.21
CA ARG A 97 0.12 -12.81 -2.28
C ARG A 97 1.31 -12.45 -3.17
N ASN A 98 2.13 -13.43 -3.53
CA ASN A 98 3.30 -13.24 -4.40
C ASN A 98 3.01 -13.55 -5.88
N GLU A 99 1.80 -13.94 -6.22
CA GLU A 99 1.40 -14.13 -7.62
C GLU A 99 1.38 -12.79 -8.37
N LEU A 100 1.40 -12.87 -9.69
CA LEU A 100 1.58 -11.72 -10.56
C LEU A 100 0.26 -11.28 -11.21
N LEU A 101 -0.56 -12.23 -11.65
CA LEU A 101 -1.71 -11.98 -12.51
C LEU A 101 -3.03 -12.29 -11.80
N GLY A 102 -4.07 -11.56 -12.22
CA GLY A 102 -5.43 -11.75 -11.74
C GLY A 102 -5.78 -10.89 -10.54
N ARG A 103 -7.06 -11.01 -10.15
CA ARG A 103 -7.64 -10.21 -9.07
C ARG A 103 -7.36 -10.80 -7.69
N ASP A 104 -7.52 -12.11 -7.53
CA ASP A 104 -7.83 -12.76 -6.27
C ASP A 104 -6.60 -13.18 -5.45
N TYR A 105 -5.40 -13.07 -5.98
CA TYR A 105 -4.19 -13.48 -5.30
C TYR A 105 -3.79 -12.58 -4.12
N SER A 106 -4.32 -11.35 -4.04
CA SER A 106 -4.04 -10.42 -2.95
C SER A 106 -5.23 -9.50 -2.68
N SER A 107 -5.20 -8.79 -1.56
CA SER A 107 -6.31 -7.95 -1.09
C SER A 107 -6.67 -6.76 -1.98
N LYS A 108 -5.75 -6.28 -2.81
CA LYS A 108 -5.90 -5.05 -3.63
C LYS A 108 -6.26 -3.78 -2.84
N PHE A 109 -6.03 -3.76 -1.53
CA PHE A 109 -6.37 -2.62 -0.66
C PHE A 109 -5.42 -1.43 -0.83
N SER A 110 -4.22 -1.65 -1.39
CA SER A 110 -3.16 -0.63 -1.40
C SER A 110 -3.56 0.72 -2.04
N PRO A 111 -4.30 0.80 -3.17
CA PRO A 111 -4.73 2.07 -3.73
C PRO A 111 -5.70 2.82 -2.81
N PHE A 112 -6.63 2.10 -2.20
CA PHE A 112 -7.63 2.66 -1.29
C PHE A 112 -7.00 3.16 0.01
N LEU A 113 -6.03 2.41 0.55
CA LEU A 113 -5.26 2.82 1.72
C LEU A 113 -4.33 4.00 1.42
N ALA A 114 -3.73 4.05 0.24
CA ALA A 114 -2.84 5.14 -0.16
C ALA A 114 -3.57 6.47 -0.30
N LEU A 115 -4.79 6.45 -0.83
CA LEU A 115 -5.62 7.63 -1.05
C LEU A 115 -6.55 7.95 0.13
N GLY A 116 -6.51 7.15 1.21
CA GLY A 116 -7.37 7.35 2.37
C GLY A 116 -8.85 7.04 2.14
N CYS A 117 -9.18 6.29 1.08
CA CYS A 117 -10.55 5.84 0.81
C CYS A 117 -11.04 4.84 1.87
N ILE A 118 -10.15 4.05 2.44
CA ILE A 118 -10.40 3.19 3.59
C ILE A 118 -9.33 3.41 4.66
N SER A 119 -9.70 3.21 5.91
CA SER A 119 -8.77 3.29 7.04
C SER A 119 -8.06 1.96 7.27
N VAL A 120 -6.75 2.02 7.58
CA VAL A 120 -6.01 0.83 8.01
C VAL A 120 -6.58 0.20 9.28
N ARG A 121 -7.20 1.01 10.17
CA ARG A 121 -7.86 0.51 11.39
C ARG A 121 -9.14 -0.24 11.05
N GLN A 122 -9.93 0.27 10.09
CA GLN A 122 -11.10 -0.44 9.59
C GLN A 122 -10.73 -1.83 9.04
N VAL A 123 -9.69 -1.90 8.19
CA VAL A 123 -9.21 -3.18 7.67
C VAL A 123 -8.76 -4.13 8.80
N TYR A 124 -8.10 -3.59 9.84
CA TYR A 124 -7.69 -4.37 11.00
C TYR A 124 -8.89 -4.86 11.83
N GLU A 125 -9.90 -4.02 12.04
CA GLU A 125 -11.13 -4.40 12.74
C GLU A 125 -11.89 -5.48 11.97
N ASP A 126 -12.07 -5.32 10.66
CA ASP A 126 -12.69 -6.33 9.79
C ASP A 126 -11.90 -7.65 9.80
N LEU A 127 -10.57 -7.59 9.83
CA LEU A 127 -9.72 -8.77 9.99
C LEU A 127 -9.97 -9.47 11.33
N LYS A 128 -10.01 -8.71 12.43
CA LYS A 128 -10.21 -9.29 13.76
C LYS A 128 -11.62 -9.85 13.91
N GLN A 129 -12.62 -9.20 13.36
CA GLN A 129 -13.98 -9.72 13.30
C GLN A 129 -14.02 -11.03 12.52
N PHE A 130 -13.37 -11.09 11.35
CA PHE A 130 -13.27 -12.30 10.54
C PHE A 130 -12.62 -13.47 11.32
N GLU A 131 -11.51 -13.19 12.02
CA GLU A 131 -10.81 -14.19 12.83
C GLU A 131 -11.66 -14.74 13.98
N GLN A 132 -12.52 -13.92 14.57
CA GLN A 132 -13.42 -14.31 15.66
C GLN A 132 -14.65 -15.10 15.18
N GLU A 133 -15.24 -14.66 14.05
CA GLU A 133 -16.51 -15.21 13.56
C GLU A 133 -16.34 -16.41 12.62
N ILE A 134 -15.21 -16.51 11.95
CA ILE A 134 -15.02 -17.49 10.87
C ILE A 134 -13.79 -18.36 11.13
N GLU A 135 -12.58 -17.80 10.95
CA GLU A 135 -11.35 -18.57 11.09
C GLU A 135 -10.14 -17.65 11.26
N SER A 136 -9.22 -18.06 12.13
CA SER A 136 -7.89 -17.48 12.27
C SER A 136 -6.82 -18.48 11.84
N ASN A 137 -5.93 -18.06 10.91
CA ASN A 137 -4.85 -18.90 10.43
C ASN A 137 -3.59 -18.07 10.12
N GLU A 138 -2.55 -18.69 9.58
CA GLU A 138 -1.32 -17.98 9.22
C GLU A 138 -1.54 -16.88 8.15
N SER A 139 -2.49 -17.05 7.24
CA SER A 139 -2.78 -16.05 6.20
C SER A 139 -3.44 -14.80 6.78
N THR A 140 -4.36 -14.96 7.74
CA THR A 140 -4.98 -13.81 8.44
C THR A 140 -3.93 -13.02 9.21
N TYR A 141 -3.04 -13.71 9.93
CA TYR A 141 -1.89 -13.06 10.57
C TYR A 141 -0.97 -12.37 9.54
N TRP A 142 -0.77 -12.97 8.37
CA TRP A 142 0.13 -12.40 7.36
C TRP A 142 -0.40 -11.09 6.78
N LEU A 143 -1.72 -10.90 6.68
CA LEU A 143 -2.26 -9.59 6.31
C LEU A 143 -1.95 -8.54 7.39
N PHE A 144 -2.12 -8.86 8.67
CA PHE A 144 -1.71 -7.96 9.75
C PHE A 144 -0.21 -7.62 9.68
N PHE A 145 0.63 -8.61 9.41
CA PHE A 145 2.06 -8.42 9.20
C PHE A 145 2.37 -7.42 8.08
N GLU A 146 1.64 -7.46 6.96
CA GLU A 146 1.82 -6.49 5.87
C GLU A 146 1.31 -5.09 6.24
N LEU A 147 0.25 -4.99 7.03
CA LEU A 147 -0.20 -3.70 7.58
C LEU A 147 0.84 -3.10 8.53
N LEU A 148 1.57 -3.92 9.29
CA LEU A 148 2.69 -3.47 10.12
C LEU A 148 3.87 -2.96 9.30
N TRP A 149 4.15 -3.53 8.11
CA TRP A 149 5.14 -2.98 7.18
C TRP A 149 4.76 -1.57 6.74
N ARG A 150 3.49 -1.34 6.41
CA ARG A 150 3.00 -0.01 6.06
C ARG A 150 3.20 0.98 7.22
N GLU A 151 2.86 0.59 8.43
CA GLU A 151 3.09 1.40 9.63
C GLU A 151 4.59 1.71 9.82
N TYR A 152 5.44 0.72 9.70
CA TYR A 152 6.88 0.88 9.82
C TYR A 152 7.43 1.91 8.84
N PHE A 153 7.08 1.81 7.56
CA PHE A 153 7.52 2.78 6.56
C PHE A 153 7.01 4.19 6.83
N GLN A 154 5.83 4.34 7.38
CA GLN A 154 5.31 5.65 7.78
C GLN A 154 6.16 6.27 8.91
N TRP A 155 6.54 5.48 9.90
CA TRP A 155 7.42 5.92 10.99
C TRP A 155 8.85 6.18 10.51
N VAL A 156 9.37 5.38 9.60
CA VAL A 156 10.66 5.65 8.92
C VAL A 156 10.62 6.99 8.20
N ALA A 157 9.55 7.26 7.47
CA ALA A 157 9.38 8.53 6.77
C ALA A 157 9.32 9.72 7.75
N LEU A 158 8.61 9.56 8.87
CA LEU A 158 8.54 10.61 9.89
C LEU A 158 9.90 10.85 10.57
N LYS A 159 10.63 9.77 10.92
CA LYS A 159 11.96 9.86 11.55
C LYS A 159 12.98 10.54 10.65
N HIS A 160 13.02 10.21 9.37
CA HIS A 160 14.08 10.61 8.47
C HIS A 160 13.72 11.80 7.56
N GLY A 161 12.42 12.10 7.39
CA GLY A 161 11.91 13.22 6.63
C GLY A 161 12.51 13.32 5.23
N LYS A 162 13.04 14.49 4.88
CA LYS A 162 13.63 14.77 3.56
C LYS A 162 14.82 13.86 3.19
N ASN A 163 15.48 13.27 4.17
CA ASN A 163 16.66 12.43 3.91
C ASN A 163 16.34 11.20 3.07
N LEU A 164 15.08 10.71 3.11
CA LEU A 164 14.61 9.64 2.23
C LEU A 164 14.75 9.97 0.74
N PHE A 165 14.69 11.24 0.39
CA PHE A 165 14.69 11.74 -0.99
C PHE A 165 16.03 12.38 -1.41
N MET A 166 17.02 12.33 -0.52
CA MET A 166 18.35 12.84 -0.83
C MET A 166 19.17 11.78 -1.59
N PRO A 167 20.12 12.19 -2.44
CA PRO A 167 20.96 11.26 -3.23
C PRO A 167 21.71 10.23 -2.37
N LEU A 168 22.08 10.58 -1.14
CA LEU A 168 22.74 9.67 -0.20
C LEU A 168 21.76 8.79 0.59
N GLY A 169 20.45 9.07 0.50
CA GLY A 169 19.42 8.31 1.20
C GLY A 169 19.65 8.22 2.70
N LEU A 170 19.31 7.06 3.29
CA LEU A 170 19.50 6.78 4.71
C LEU A 170 20.87 6.16 5.05
N ARG A 171 21.67 5.88 4.04
CA ARG A 171 23.00 5.24 4.16
C ARG A 171 24.06 6.09 3.49
N PRO A 172 24.40 7.26 4.07
CA PRO A 172 25.42 8.16 3.50
C PRO A 172 26.81 7.51 3.46
N ASP A 173 27.03 6.48 4.26
CA ASP A 173 28.23 5.65 4.26
C ASP A 173 28.37 4.74 3.02
N LYS A 174 27.27 4.55 2.27
CA LYS A 174 27.21 3.73 1.06
C LYS A 174 26.59 4.51 -0.10
N PRO A 175 27.26 5.53 -0.61
CA PRO A 175 26.72 6.32 -1.71
C PRO A 175 26.54 5.45 -2.95
N VAL A 176 25.47 5.71 -3.71
CA VAL A 176 25.30 5.12 -5.04
C VAL A 176 26.40 5.70 -5.94
N THR A 177 27.34 4.86 -6.33
CA THR A 177 28.52 5.28 -7.09
C THR A 177 28.35 5.17 -8.61
N LYS A 178 27.29 4.51 -9.07
CA LYS A 178 26.99 4.37 -10.49
C LYS A 178 26.47 5.70 -11.06
N GLY A 179 27.07 6.16 -12.15
CA GLY A 179 26.56 7.30 -12.90
C GLY A 179 25.21 6.99 -13.54
N PHE A 180 24.36 8.00 -13.68
CA PHE A 180 23.07 7.85 -14.35
C PHE A 180 23.25 7.55 -15.85
N ASN A 181 22.64 6.45 -16.33
CA ASN A 181 22.64 6.05 -17.72
C ASN A 181 21.26 6.27 -18.36
N GLN A 182 21.10 7.38 -19.07
CA GLN A 182 19.83 7.75 -19.71
C GLN A 182 19.30 6.67 -20.66
N LYS A 183 20.15 6.02 -21.46
CA LYS A 183 19.72 4.99 -22.41
C LYS A 183 19.20 3.74 -21.69
N ALA A 184 19.85 3.33 -20.60
CA ALA A 184 19.42 2.21 -19.81
C ALA A 184 18.08 2.53 -19.10
N PHE A 185 17.95 3.75 -18.54
CA PHE A 185 16.71 4.21 -17.93
C PHE A 185 15.53 4.24 -18.91
N GLU A 186 15.73 4.73 -20.14
CA GLU A 186 14.66 4.71 -21.15
C GLU A 186 14.27 3.27 -21.54
N ARG A 187 15.21 2.34 -21.63
CA ARG A 187 14.89 0.92 -21.85
C ARG A 187 14.07 0.34 -20.70
N TRP A 188 14.47 0.62 -19.47
CA TRP A 188 13.72 0.17 -18.28
C TRP A 188 12.30 0.75 -18.28
N LYS A 189 12.16 2.05 -18.44
CA LYS A 189 10.88 2.75 -18.50
C LYS A 189 9.93 2.20 -19.57
N ASN A 190 10.49 1.86 -20.74
CA ASN A 190 9.71 1.38 -21.88
C ASN A 190 9.55 -0.16 -21.94
N GLY A 191 10.06 -0.89 -20.95
CA GLY A 191 9.99 -2.35 -20.92
C GLY A 191 10.72 -3.01 -22.10
N THR A 192 11.94 -2.55 -22.40
CA THR A 192 12.81 -3.04 -23.48
C THR A 192 14.23 -3.34 -23.00
N THR A 193 14.36 -3.75 -21.75
CA THR A 193 15.63 -4.21 -21.15
C THR A 193 15.97 -5.63 -21.66
N PRO A 194 17.14 -6.16 -21.36
CA PRO A 194 17.45 -7.57 -21.59
C PRO A 194 16.64 -8.55 -20.72
N ASP A 195 16.00 -8.06 -19.64
CA ASP A 195 15.23 -8.89 -18.71
C ASP A 195 13.73 -8.86 -19.08
N GLU A 196 13.21 -10.01 -19.54
CA GLU A 196 11.81 -10.15 -19.97
C GLU A 196 10.82 -10.02 -18.82
N PHE A 197 11.20 -10.40 -17.59
CA PHE A 197 10.33 -10.25 -16.44
C PHE A 197 10.12 -8.78 -16.09
N VAL A 198 11.20 -7.98 -16.10
CA VAL A 198 11.15 -6.52 -15.93
C VAL A 198 10.29 -5.90 -17.03
N ASN A 199 10.52 -6.28 -18.28
CA ASN A 199 9.80 -5.76 -19.45
C ASN A 199 8.29 -6.00 -19.35
N SER A 200 7.89 -7.23 -18.99
CA SER A 200 6.48 -7.61 -18.86
C SER A 200 5.78 -6.80 -17.79
N ASN A 201 6.40 -6.63 -16.61
CA ASN A 201 5.84 -5.83 -15.52
C ASN A 201 5.76 -4.34 -15.85
N MET A 202 6.77 -3.77 -16.54
CA MET A 202 6.74 -2.37 -16.96
C MET A 202 5.67 -2.10 -18.02
N LYS A 203 5.45 -3.04 -18.94
CA LYS A 203 4.37 -2.96 -19.94
C LYS A 203 2.99 -3.06 -19.27
N GLU A 204 2.82 -4.01 -18.34
CA GLU A 204 1.58 -4.11 -17.55
C GLU A 204 1.27 -2.77 -16.85
N LEU A 205 2.25 -2.16 -16.20
CA LEU A 205 2.08 -0.85 -15.55
C LEU A 205 1.68 0.24 -16.54
N ALA A 206 2.34 0.31 -17.69
CA ALA A 206 2.09 1.33 -18.70
C ALA A 206 0.68 1.21 -19.32
N GLU A 207 0.21 -0.02 -19.55
CA GLU A 207 -1.06 -0.28 -20.23
C GLU A 207 -2.26 -0.30 -19.28
N THR A 208 -2.09 -0.79 -18.05
CA THR A 208 -3.20 -1.02 -17.11
C THR A 208 -3.19 -0.09 -15.89
N GLY A 209 -2.09 0.61 -15.65
CA GLY A 209 -1.86 1.37 -14.41
C GLY A 209 -1.61 0.51 -13.17
N PHE A 210 -1.55 -0.82 -13.32
CA PHE A 210 -1.35 -1.78 -12.25
C PHE A 210 -0.03 -2.55 -12.41
N MET A 211 0.55 -2.94 -11.31
CA MET A 211 1.67 -3.88 -11.23
C MET A 211 1.61 -4.58 -9.87
N SER A 212 1.82 -5.88 -9.85
CA SER A 212 1.85 -6.66 -8.62
C SER A 212 2.94 -6.18 -7.66
N ASN A 213 2.78 -6.44 -6.35
CA ASN A 213 3.83 -6.12 -5.38
C ASN A 213 5.17 -6.82 -5.71
N ARG A 214 5.12 -8.07 -6.14
CA ARG A 214 6.30 -8.83 -6.55
C ARG A 214 6.96 -8.21 -7.79
N GLY A 215 6.17 -7.81 -8.77
CA GLY A 215 6.65 -7.08 -9.94
C GLY A 215 7.36 -5.78 -9.55
N ARG A 216 6.74 -4.96 -8.70
CA ARG A 216 7.31 -3.68 -8.21
C ARG A 216 8.66 -3.88 -7.53
N GLN A 217 8.81 -4.90 -6.68
CA GLN A 217 10.07 -5.20 -6.00
C GLN A 217 11.18 -5.53 -7.00
N ASN A 218 10.91 -6.39 -7.99
CA ASN A 218 11.91 -6.79 -8.97
C ASN A 218 12.27 -5.65 -9.93
N VAL A 219 11.28 -4.91 -10.41
CA VAL A 219 11.48 -3.77 -11.31
C VAL A 219 12.31 -2.67 -10.64
N ALA A 220 12.03 -2.38 -9.36
CA ALA A 220 12.80 -1.40 -8.60
C ALA A 220 14.22 -1.89 -8.28
N SER A 221 14.37 -3.19 -7.96
CA SER A 221 15.69 -3.80 -7.73
C SER A 221 16.56 -3.70 -8.97
N TYR A 222 16.01 -4.03 -10.13
CA TYR A 222 16.70 -3.90 -11.42
C TYR A 222 17.18 -2.47 -11.68
N LEU A 223 16.30 -1.48 -11.44
CA LEU A 223 16.65 -0.07 -11.59
C LEU A 223 17.84 0.35 -10.72
N ILE A 224 17.92 -0.17 -9.49
CA ILE A 224 18.93 0.27 -8.50
C ILE A 224 20.23 -0.52 -8.66
N HIS A 225 20.18 -1.80 -8.98
CA HIS A 225 21.34 -2.67 -8.90
C HIS A 225 21.95 -3.01 -10.27
N ASP A 226 21.13 -3.10 -11.31
CA ASP A 226 21.57 -3.57 -12.63
C ASP A 226 21.82 -2.43 -13.62
N MET A 227 21.37 -1.21 -13.30
CA MET A 227 21.59 0.00 -14.07
C MET A 227 22.55 0.95 -13.33
#